data_b84dc952ed00a830a049cbadf5044776
#
_entry.id   b84dc952ed00a830a049cbadf5044776
#
_cell.length_a   1.000
_cell.length_b   1.000
_cell.length_c   1.000
_cell.angle_alpha   90.00
_cell.angle_beta   90.00
_cell.angle_gamma   90.00
#
_symmetry.space_group_name_H-M   'P 1'
#
loop_
_entity.id
_entity.type
_entity.pdbx_description
1 polymer ?
#
loop_
_entity_poly.entity_id
_entity_poly.type
_entity_poly.pdbx_seq_one_letter_code
_entity_poly.pdbx_strand_id
1 'polypeptide(L)'
;MNNFKLHTPTRILFGKGAIVDLRDQIPQDARVLITYGGGSVKKTGVLAQVQEALKGLDVREFGGIEPNPSYETLMKAVQLVRDENITFLLAVGGGSVLDGTKFIAAAAQYTDGVDPWHILETGGTEIRSAIPMGSVLTLPATGSESNAGAVISRKTTGDKQAFHSSFVQPVFAVLDPVYTYTLPPRQVANGVVDAFVHTVEQYVTYPVNGKIQDRFAEGILLTLIEEGPKALQEPENYDVRANVMWAATQALNGLIGAGVPQDWATHMLGHELTAMHGLDHAQTLAIILPALWNEKRDIKRAKLLQYAERVWNITDGSDDERIDAAIAATRRFFEQMGVPTRLSDYGLDGSTIPALLAKLEAHGCTNLGENQDITLDVSRRIYEAAR
;
A
#
# COMPACT_ATOMS: atom_id res chain seq x y z
N MET A 1 25.70 -1.75 3.65
CA MET A 1 24.58 -1.73 2.70
C MET A 1 24.65 -2.99 1.85
N ASN A 2 23.53 -3.69 1.70
CA ASN A 2 23.43 -4.93 0.93
C ASN A 2 23.50 -4.67 -0.59
N ASN A 3 23.81 -5.69 -1.37
CA ASN A 3 23.72 -5.61 -2.84
C ASN A 3 22.25 -5.47 -3.26
N PHE A 4 21.99 -4.67 -4.28
CA PHE A 4 20.63 -4.49 -4.80
C PHE A 4 20.63 -4.21 -6.31
N LYS A 5 19.46 -4.43 -6.92
CA LYS A 5 19.11 -3.93 -8.25
C LYS A 5 17.90 -3.03 -8.09
N LEU A 6 17.96 -1.82 -8.62
CA LEU A 6 16.86 -0.88 -8.59
C LEU A 6 16.46 -0.54 -10.03
N HIS A 7 15.17 -0.68 -10.30
CA HIS A 7 14.56 -0.27 -11.56
C HIS A 7 13.19 0.34 -11.25
N THR A 8 13.05 1.62 -11.52
CA THR A 8 11.80 2.39 -11.29
C THR A 8 11.28 2.89 -12.64
N PRO A 9 10.64 2.01 -13.45
CA PRO A 9 10.26 2.34 -14.83
C PRO A 9 9.07 3.29 -14.94
N THR A 10 8.30 3.48 -13.86
CA THR A 10 7.08 4.28 -13.90
C THR A 10 7.41 5.76 -14.12
N ARG A 11 6.90 6.34 -15.20
CA ARG A 11 6.97 7.78 -15.45
C ARG A 11 5.94 8.49 -14.58
N ILE A 12 6.37 9.44 -13.79
CA ILE A 12 5.50 10.25 -12.92
C ILE A 12 5.14 11.55 -13.62
N LEU A 13 3.84 11.81 -13.79
CA LEU A 13 3.26 13.06 -14.25
C LEU A 13 2.64 13.75 -13.02
N PHE A 14 3.38 14.63 -12.39
CA PHE A 14 2.99 15.22 -11.11
C PHE A 14 2.60 16.69 -11.26
N GLY A 15 1.49 17.07 -10.64
CA GLY A 15 1.09 18.46 -10.47
C GLY A 15 -0.34 18.74 -10.92
N LYS A 16 -0.80 19.94 -10.59
CA LYS A 16 -2.13 20.41 -10.97
C LYS A 16 -2.31 20.43 -12.48
N GLY A 17 -3.32 19.70 -12.95
CA GLY A 17 -3.62 19.63 -14.37
C GLY A 17 -2.73 18.66 -15.18
N ALA A 18 -1.91 17.84 -14.51
CA ALA A 18 -1.02 16.87 -15.19
C ALA A 18 -1.78 15.88 -16.10
N ILE A 19 -3.10 15.78 -15.98
CA ILE A 19 -3.95 14.96 -16.83
C ILE A 19 -3.85 15.32 -18.34
N VAL A 20 -3.42 16.54 -18.67
CA VAL A 20 -3.29 16.99 -20.07
C VAL A 20 -2.27 16.16 -20.87
N ASP A 21 -1.28 15.61 -20.18
CA ASP A 21 -0.21 14.80 -20.78
C ASP A 21 -0.58 13.29 -20.86
N LEU A 22 -1.77 12.90 -20.36
CA LEU A 22 -2.21 11.50 -20.31
C LEU A 22 -2.22 10.84 -21.69
N ARG A 23 -2.73 11.56 -22.68
CA ARG A 23 -2.91 11.01 -24.04
C ARG A 23 -1.58 10.57 -24.66
N ASP A 24 -0.51 11.30 -24.41
CA ASP A 24 0.82 11.05 -24.96
C ASP A 24 1.50 9.83 -24.34
N GLN A 25 0.96 9.31 -23.21
CA GLN A 25 1.50 8.13 -22.55
C GLN A 25 0.94 6.82 -23.10
N ILE A 26 -0.12 6.87 -23.89
CA ILE A 26 -0.86 5.69 -24.37
C ILE A 26 -0.66 5.53 -25.89
N PRO A 27 -0.33 4.32 -26.39
CA PRO A 27 -0.20 4.08 -27.81
C PRO A 27 -1.43 4.55 -28.61
N GLN A 28 -1.21 5.06 -29.83
CA GLN A 28 -2.28 5.65 -30.63
C GLN A 28 -3.33 4.64 -31.10
N ASP A 29 -2.93 3.39 -31.25
CA ASP A 29 -3.75 2.26 -31.68
C ASP A 29 -4.26 1.41 -30.49
N ALA A 30 -4.04 1.89 -29.25
CA ALA A 30 -4.47 1.16 -28.07
C ALA A 30 -5.99 1.07 -27.96
N ARG A 31 -6.46 -0.13 -27.61
CA ARG A 31 -7.79 -0.38 -27.10
C ARG A 31 -7.73 -0.37 -25.59
N VAL A 32 -8.30 0.68 -24.97
CA VAL A 32 -8.12 1.00 -23.55
C VAL A 32 -9.30 0.52 -22.72
N LEU A 33 -9.03 -0.15 -21.61
CA LEU A 33 -10.02 -0.37 -20.55
C LEU A 33 -9.70 0.55 -19.36
N ILE A 34 -10.59 1.50 -19.09
CA ILE A 34 -10.55 2.29 -17.85
C ILE A 34 -11.16 1.46 -16.74
N THR A 35 -10.43 1.23 -15.66
CA THR A 35 -10.89 0.55 -14.43
C THR A 35 -11.08 1.56 -13.31
N TYR A 36 -12.14 1.43 -12.53
CA TYR A 36 -12.41 2.32 -11.38
C TYR A 36 -13.26 1.63 -10.30
N GLY A 37 -13.36 2.27 -9.14
CA GLY A 37 -14.08 1.74 -7.98
C GLY A 37 -15.59 2.01 -8.01
N GLY A 38 -16.18 2.28 -6.85
CA GLY A 38 -17.63 2.45 -6.64
C GLY A 38 -18.26 3.72 -7.24
N GLY A 39 -17.54 4.50 -8.05
CA GLY A 39 -18.08 5.65 -8.77
C GLY A 39 -17.75 7.02 -8.18
N SER A 40 -16.92 7.13 -7.17
CA SER A 40 -16.45 8.44 -6.65
C SER A 40 -15.81 9.28 -7.75
N VAL A 41 -15.00 8.68 -8.63
CA VAL A 41 -14.34 9.35 -9.76
C VAL A 41 -15.32 9.93 -10.78
N LYS A 42 -16.56 9.40 -10.86
CA LYS A 42 -17.65 9.97 -11.66
C LYS A 42 -18.18 11.25 -11.00
N LYS A 43 -18.44 11.18 -9.69
CA LYS A 43 -19.02 12.30 -8.91
C LYS A 43 -18.06 13.48 -8.81
N THR A 44 -16.75 13.22 -8.73
CA THR A 44 -15.72 14.26 -8.61
C THR A 44 -15.30 14.83 -9.96
N GLY A 45 -15.76 14.24 -11.07
CA GLY A 45 -15.40 14.68 -12.42
C GLY A 45 -14.05 14.20 -12.94
N VAL A 46 -13.30 13.42 -12.15
CA VAL A 46 -11.99 12.87 -12.59
C VAL A 46 -12.16 11.95 -13.78
N LEU A 47 -13.18 11.07 -13.76
CA LEU A 47 -13.44 10.18 -14.91
C LEU A 47 -13.76 10.95 -16.18
N ALA A 48 -14.53 12.04 -16.11
CA ALA A 48 -14.85 12.88 -17.25
C ALA A 48 -13.59 13.54 -17.84
N GLN A 49 -12.65 13.99 -17.00
CA GLN A 49 -11.37 14.53 -17.46
C GLN A 49 -10.52 13.46 -18.15
N VAL A 50 -10.49 12.23 -17.63
CA VAL A 50 -9.82 11.09 -18.24
C VAL A 50 -10.43 10.77 -19.62
N GLN A 51 -11.75 10.70 -19.72
CA GLN A 51 -12.48 10.45 -20.98
C GLN A 51 -12.18 11.51 -22.02
N GLU A 52 -12.18 12.79 -21.65
CA GLU A 52 -11.82 13.88 -22.55
C GLU A 52 -10.36 13.80 -23.02
N ALA A 53 -9.43 13.48 -22.10
CA ALA A 53 -8.02 13.30 -22.42
C ALA A 53 -7.79 12.12 -23.38
N LEU A 54 -8.63 11.09 -23.33
CA LEU A 54 -8.55 9.90 -24.21
C LEU A 54 -9.39 9.99 -25.48
N LYS A 55 -9.95 11.14 -25.79
CA LYS A 55 -10.77 11.34 -26.97
C LYS A 55 -10.05 10.93 -28.25
N GLY A 56 -10.72 10.11 -29.04
CA GLY A 56 -10.17 9.55 -30.28
C GLY A 56 -9.52 8.17 -30.13
N LEU A 57 -9.41 7.62 -28.92
CA LEU A 57 -9.07 6.22 -28.69
C LEU A 57 -10.32 5.34 -28.60
N ASP A 58 -10.13 4.04 -28.82
CA ASP A 58 -11.16 3.01 -28.55
C ASP A 58 -11.14 2.70 -27.05
N VAL A 59 -12.14 3.18 -26.30
CA VAL A 59 -12.18 3.12 -24.84
C VAL A 59 -13.38 2.32 -24.36
N ARG A 60 -13.14 1.44 -23.38
CA ARG A 60 -14.14 0.72 -22.59
C ARG A 60 -13.98 1.07 -21.13
N GLU A 61 -14.99 0.77 -20.34
CA GLU A 61 -15.00 1.02 -18.90
C GLU A 61 -15.39 -0.22 -18.11
N PHE A 62 -14.74 -0.41 -16.96
CA PHE A 62 -15.12 -1.39 -15.94
C PHE A 62 -15.09 -0.72 -14.57
N GLY A 63 -16.25 -0.54 -13.99
CA GLY A 63 -16.41 0.04 -12.65
C GLY A 63 -16.82 -1.02 -11.61
N GLY A 64 -16.75 -0.63 -10.33
CA GLY A 64 -17.20 -1.47 -9.22
C GLY A 64 -16.10 -2.29 -8.56
N ILE A 65 -14.82 -1.95 -8.78
CA ILE A 65 -13.73 -2.54 -8.01
C ILE A 65 -13.87 -2.03 -6.57
N GLU A 66 -14.14 -2.94 -5.66
CA GLU A 66 -14.37 -2.64 -4.25
C GLU A 66 -13.05 -2.42 -3.47
N PRO A 67 -13.10 -1.76 -2.30
CA PRO A 67 -11.99 -1.79 -1.34
C PRO A 67 -11.60 -3.24 -1.01
N ASN A 68 -10.30 -3.54 -0.90
CA ASN A 68 -9.78 -4.91 -0.85
C ASN A 68 -10.29 -5.72 -2.07
N PRO A 69 -9.78 -5.44 -3.28
CA PRO A 69 -10.36 -5.90 -4.53
C PRO A 69 -10.48 -7.42 -4.55
N SER A 70 -11.67 -7.91 -4.93
CA SER A 70 -11.93 -9.34 -4.87
C SER A 70 -11.69 -10.02 -6.21
N TYR A 71 -11.12 -11.21 -6.13
CA TYR A 71 -10.91 -12.10 -7.26
C TYR A 71 -12.18 -12.26 -8.12
N GLU A 72 -13.33 -12.46 -7.45
CA GLU A 72 -14.61 -12.67 -8.12
C GLU A 72 -15.06 -11.49 -8.97
N THR A 73 -14.83 -10.27 -8.50
CA THR A 73 -15.09 -9.04 -9.27
C THR A 73 -14.08 -8.88 -10.41
N LEU A 74 -12.80 -9.09 -10.12
CA LEU A 74 -11.72 -8.88 -11.10
C LEU A 74 -11.78 -9.86 -12.26
N MET A 75 -12.23 -11.11 -12.04
CA MET A 75 -12.39 -12.10 -13.11
C MET A 75 -13.43 -11.70 -14.15
N LYS A 76 -14.43 -10.89 -13.79
CA LYS A 76 -15.37 -10.29 -14.76
C LYS A 76 -14.66 -9.32 -15.70
N ALA A 77 -13.73 -8.52 -15.15
CA ALA A 77 -12.91 -7.62 -15.96
C ALA A 77 -11.91 -8.40 -16.84
N VAL A 78 -11.31 -9.48 -16.31
CA VAL A 78 -10.44 -10.36 -17.11
C VAL A 78 -11.18 -10.90 -18.34
N GLN A 79 -12.43 -11.35 -18.17
CA GLN A 79 -13.24 -11.82 -19.28
C GLN A 79 -13.50 -10.70 -20.29
N LEU A 80 -13.87 -9.51 -19.81
CA LEU A 80 -14.08 -8.34 -20.69
C LEU A 80 -12.81 -7.98 -21.49
N VAL A 81 -11.65 -8.02 -20.83
CA VAL A 81 -10.35 -7.76 -21.48
C VAL A 81 -10.10 -8.72 -22.64
N ARG A 82 -10.40 -10.01 -22.44
CA ARG A 82 -10.21 -11.05 -23.46
C ARG A 82 -11.23 -10.90 -24.61
N ASP A 83 -12.51 -10.72 -24.29
CA ASP A 83 -13.59 -10.62 -25.27
C ASP A 83 -13.45 -9.39 -26.17
N GLU A 84 -13.03 -8.26 -25.59
CA GLU A 84 -12.88 -6.98 -26.31
C GLU A 84 -11.46 -6.75 -26.85
N ASN A 85 -10.54 -7.71 -26.67
CA ASN A 85 -9.14 -7.60 -27.11
C ASN A 85 -8.47 -6.30 -26.63
N ILE A 86 -8.61 -5.99 -25.34
CA ILE A 86 -8.00 -4.80 -24.71
C ILE A 86 -6.47 -4.92 -24.75
N THR A 87 -5.81 -3.83 -25.13
CA THR A 87 -4.35 -3.79 -25.26
C THR A 87 -3.66 -2.87 -24.26
N PHE A 88 -4.43 -2.08 -23.53
CA PHE A 88 -3.94 -1.17 -22.50
C PHE A 88 -4.95 -1.02 -21.35
N LEU A 89 -4.48 -1.01 -20.10
CA LEU A 89 -5.32 -0.78 -18.94
C LEU A 89 -5.01 0.58 -18.32
N LEU A 90 -6.03 1.32 -17.91
CA LEU A 90 -5.89 2.59 -17.20
C LEU A 90 -6.66 2.53 -15.88
N ALA A 91 -5.94 2.43 -14.76
CA ALA A 91 -6.51 2.46 -13.43
C ALA A 91 -6.80 3.91 -13.01
N VAL A 92 -8.06 4.21 -12.67
CA VAL A 92 -8.46 5.54 -12.18
C VAL A 92 -9.04 5.39 -10.77
N GLY A 93 -8.23 5.64 -9.76
CA GLY A 93 -8.63 5.41 -8.37
C GLY A 93 -7.48 5.37 -7.38
N GLY A 94 -7.73 4.78 -6.23
CA GLY A 94 -6.73 4.49 -5.20
C GLY A 94 -6.13 3.08 -5.32
N GLY A 95 -5.38 2.68 -4.30
CA GLY A 95 -4.62 1.42 -4.27
C GLY A 95 -5.43 0.18 -4.65
N SER A 96 -6.67 0.04 -4.16
CA SER A 96 -7.52 -1.12 -4.49
C SER A 96 -7.83 -1.23 -5.99
N VAL A 97 -8.05 -0.10 -6.66
CA VAL A 97 -8.27 -0.08 -8.11
C VAL A 97 -6.98 -0.43 -8.86
N LEU A 98 -5.85 0.11 -8.40
CA LEU A 98 -4.55 -0.17 -9.01
C LEU A 98 -4.16 -1.64 -8.83
N ASP A 99 -4.28 -2.17 -7.63
CA ASP A 99 -3.99 -3.59 -7.32
C ASP A 99 -4.88 -4.52 -8.14
N GLY A 100 -6.19 -4.23 -8.19
CA GLY A 100 -7.12 -4.97 -9.02
C GLY A 100 -6.74 -4.92 -10.50
N THR A 101 -6.31 -3.77 -11.00
CA THR A 101 -5.90 -3.59 -12.41
C THR A 101 -4.61 -4.36 -12.72
N LYS A 102 -3.64 -4.39 -11.78
CA LYS A 102 -2.43 -5.22 -11.91
C LYS A 102 -2.79 -6.71 -12.03
N PHE A 103 -3.72 -7.17 -11.19
CA PHE A 103 -4.20 -8.55 -11.29
C PHE A 103 -4.87 -8.80 -12.64
N ILE A 104 -5.77 -7.94 -13.10
CA ILE A 104 -6.43 -8.04 -14.40
C ILE A 104 -5.38 -8.12 -15.53
N ALA A 105 -4.34 -7.26 -15.47
CA ALA A 105 -3.28 -7.20 -16.46
C ALA A 105 -2.53 -8.55 -16.60
N ALA A 106 -2.20 -9.18 -15.49
CA ALA A 106 -1.52 -10.47 -15.46
C ALA A 106 -2.48 -11.63 -15.81
N ALA A 107 -3.66 -11.67 -15.17
CA ALA A 107 -4.62 -12.76 -15.31
C ALA A 107 -5.19 -12.87 -16.73
N ALA A 108 -5.34 -11.75 -17.44
CA ALA A 108 -5.81 -11.75 -18.83
C ALA A 108 -4.86 -12.49 -19.79
N GLN A 109 -3.57 -12.50 -19.49
CA GLN A 109 -2.50 -13.18 -20.23
C GLN A 109 -1.97 -14.44 -19.55
N TYR A 110 -2.61 -14.88 -18.46
CA TYR A 110 -2.18 -16.05 -17.73
C TYR A 110 -2.50 -17.34 -18.51
N THR A 111 -1.75 -18.41 -18.21
CA THR A 111 -1.83 -19.69 -18.92
C THR A 111 -3.26 -20.22 -19.01
N ASP A 112 -3.70 -20.57 -20.21
CA ASP A 112 -5.02 -21.11 -20.47
C ASP A 112 -5.29 -22.41 -19.66
N GLY A 113 -6.47 -22.48 -19.06
CA GLY A 113 -6.91 -23.62 -18.27
C GLY A 113 -6.39 -23.68 -16.82
N VAL A 114 -5.54 -22.70 -16.41
CA VAL A 114 -5.09 -22.56 -15.02
C VAL A 114 -5.92 -21.47 -14.33
N ASP A 115 -6.41 -21.76 -13.11
CA ASP A 115 -7.08 -20.75 -12.28
C ASP A 115 -6.12 -19.57 -12.02
N PRO A 116 -6.44 -18.33 -12.43
CA PRO A 116 -5.58 -17.17 -12.18
C PRO A 116 -5.31 -16.87 -10.70
N TRP A 117 -6.05 -17.47 -9.75
CA TRP A 117 -5.70 -17.39 -8.34
C TRP A 117 -4.29 -17.95 -8.06
N HIS A 118 -3.82 -18.84 -8.90
CA HIS A 118 -2.44 -19.36 -8.84
C HIS A 118 -1.37 -18.27 -8.87
N ILE A 119 -1.66 -17.11 -9.45
CA ILE A 119 -0.78 -15.93 -9.35
C ILE A 119 -0.49 -15.55 -7.89
N LEU A 120 -1.52 -15.62 -7.04
CA LEU A 120 -1.40 -15.29 -5.60
C LEU A 120 -0.69 -16.41 -4.84
N GLU A 121 -1.03 -17.67 -5.13
CA GLU A 121 -0.40 -18.86 -4.52
C GLU A 121 1.11 -18.93 -4.79
N THR A 122 1.55 -18.46 -5.96
CA THR A 122 2.96 -18.42 -6.34
C THR A 122 3.65 -17.07 -6.05
N GLY A 123 2.93 -16.13 -5.42
CA GLY A 123 3.45 -14.78 -5.16
C GLY A 123 3.84 -14.01 -6.43
N GLY A 124 3.29 -14.38 -7.59
CA GLY A 124 3.54 -13.73 -8.89
C GLY A 124 4.74 -14.30 -9.66
N THR A 125 5.48 -15.29 -9.14
CA THR A 125 6.68 -15.83 -9.79
C THR A 125 6.41 -16.53 -11.13
N GLU A 126 5.16 -16.95 -11.36
CA GLU A 126 4.73 -17.63 -12.59
C GLU A 126 4.19 -16.68 -13.67
N ILE A 127 4.13 -15.36 -13.41
CA ILE A 127 3.75 -14.36 -14.42
C ILE A 127 4.87 -14.25 -15.46
N ARG A 128 4.53 -14.37 -16.75
CA ARG A 128 5.47 -14.28 -17.89
C ARG A 128 5.21 -13.07 -18.75
N SER A 129 4.02 -12.50 -18.68
CA SER A 129 3.59 -11.30 -19.40
C SER A 129 2.40 -10.67 -18.71
N ALA A 130 2.13 -9.41 -18.99
CA ALA A 130 0.93 -8.70 -18.58
C ALA A 130 0.57 -7.63 -19.61
N ILE A 131 -0.68 -7.22 -19.63
CA ILE A 131 -1.11 -6.08 -20.44
C ILE A 131 -0.50 -4.81 -19.83
N PRO A 132 0.14 -3.92 -20.62
CA PRO A 132 0.68 -2.68 -20.10
C PRO A 132 -0.42 -1.81 -19.48
N MET A 133 -0.08 -1.14 -18.37
CA MET A 133 -1.02 -0.30 -17.67
C MET A 133 -0.42 1.03 -17.23
N GLY A 134 -1.28 2.05 -17.15
CA GLY A 134 -1.01 3.31 -16.49
C GLY A 134 -2.03 3.59 -15.39
N SER A 135 -1.83 4.68 -14.66
CA SER A 135 -2.73 5.06 -13.57
C SER A 135 -2.99 6.56 -13.49
N VAL A 136 -4.16 6.90 -12.97
CA VAL A 136 -4.54 8.24 -12.50
C VAL A 136 -4.91 8.08 -11.02
N LEU A 137 -4.02 8.54 -10.15
CA LEU A 137 -4.13 8.33 -8.71
C LEU A 137 -5.11 9.33 -8.09
N THR A 138 -6.06 8.83 -7.30
CA THR A 138 -7.02 9.68 -6.57
C THR A 138 -6.93 9.56 -5.06
N LEU A 139 -6.22 8.55 -4.54
CA LEU A 139 -5.99 8.33 -3.10
C LEU A 139 -4.57 7.86 -2.87
N PRO A 140 -3.68 8.73 -2.40
CA PRO A 140 -2.31 8.36 -2.07
C PRO A 140 -2.25 7.58 -0.75
N ALA A 141 -1.67 6.39 -0.79
CA ALA A 141 -1.48 5.49 0.34
C ALA A 141 -0.44 4.41 0.02
N THR A 142 -0.81 3.48 -0.87
CA THR A 142 -0.14 2.21 -1.11
C THR A 142 1.12 2.31 -1.98
N GLY A 143 1.36 3.44 -2.67
CA GLY A 143 2.41 3.53 -3.69
C GLY A 143 2.22 2.61 -4.90
N SER A 144 1.03 1.98 -5.03
CA SER A 144 0.74 1.00 -6.09
C SER A 144 0.88 1.58 -7.50
N GLU A 145 0.77 2.90 -7.64
CA GLU A 145 0.97 3.62 -8.89
C GLU A 145 2.42 3.57 -9.42
N SER A 146 3.39 3.21 -8.57
CA SER A 146 4.81 3.19 -8.94
C SER A 146 5.57 1.97 -8.40
N ASN A 147 4.88 0.90 -8.05
CA ASN A 147 5.49 -0.35 -7.64
C ASN A 147 4.92 -1.56 -8.38
N ALA A 148 5.49 -2.74 -8.14
CA ALA A 148 5.16 -3.99 -8.82
C ALA A 148 4.33 -4.96 -7.94
N GLY A 149 3.89 -4.53 -6.76
CA GLY A 149 3.09 -5.33 -5.83
C GLY A 149 1.60 -5.10 -6.01
N ALA A 150 0.79 -6.09 -5.64
CA ALA A 150 -0.66 -5.97 -5.52
C ALA A 150 -1.19 -6.96 -4.49
N VAL A 151 -2.31 -6.61 -3.84
CA VAL A 151 -2.97 -7.45 -2.83
C VAL A 151 -4.41 -7.69 -3.24
N ILE A 152 -4.80 -8.97 -3.33
CA ILE A 152 -6.11 -9.40 -3.81
C ILE A 152 -6.79 -10.25 -2.74
N SER A 153 -8.09 -10.05 -2.57
CA SER A 153 -8.92 -10.86 -1.68
C SER A 153 -9.68 -11.92 -2.47
N ARG A 154 -9.96 -13.06 -1.84
CA ARG A 154 -10.88 -14.10 -2.37
C ARG A 154 -12.01 -14.29 -1.37
N LYS A 155 -13.22 -13.87 -1.74
CA LYS A 155 -14.38 -13.90 -0.83
C LYS A 155 -14.80 -15.31 -0.46
N THR A 156 -14.70 -16.24 -1.40
CA THR A 156 -15.13 -17.63 -1.22
C THR A 156 -14.30 -18.39 -0.18
N THR A 157 -13.04 -18.00 0.03
CA THR A 157 -12.12 -18.64 0.99
C THR A 157 -11.78 -17.74 2.18
N GLY A 158 -12.12 -16.45 2.09
CA GLY A 158 -11.77 -15.45 3.11
C GLY A 158 -10.27 -15.18 3.16
N ASP A 159 -9.59 -15.24 2.01
CA ASP A 159 -8.15 -15.04 1.91
C ASP A 159 -7.84 -13.62 1.40
N LYS A 160 -6.70 -13.08 1.83
CA LYS A 160 -6.12 -11.82 1.33
C LYS A 160 -4.63 -12.05 1.16
N GLN A 161 -4.17 -12.09 -0.09
CA GLN A 161 -2.79 -12.44 -0.44
C GLN A 161 -2.17 -11.42 -1.38
N ALA A 162 -0.84 -11.30 -1.28
CA ALA A 162 -0.04 -10.41 -2.11
C ALA A 162 0.66 -11.18 -3.23
N PHE A 163 0.89 -10.50 -4.36
CA PHE A 163 1.83 -10.95 -5.38
C PHE A 163 2.71 -9.79 -5.85
N HIS A 164 3.84 -10.11 -6.43
CA HIS A 164 4.78 -9.14 -6.97
C HIS A 164 5.32 -9.59 -8.32
N SER A 165 5.26 -8.70 -9.32
CA SER A 165 5.86 -8.96 -10.62
C SER A 165 6.19 -7.66 -11.36
N SER A 166 7.39 -7.55 -11.91
CA SER A 166 7.79 -6.40 -12.71
C SER A 166 6.92 -6.20 -13.97
N PHE A 167 6.23 -7.24 -14.43
CA PHE A 167 5.33 -7.17 -15.59
C PHE A 167 4.08 -6.32 -15.34
N VAL A 168 3.66 -6.14 -14.08
CA VAL A 168 2.46 -5.38 -13.72
C VAL A 168 2.75 -3.98 -13.19
N GLN A 169 4.01 -3.56 -13.17
CA GLN A 169 4.35 -2.22 -12.74
C GLN A 169 3.81 -1.19 -13.73
N PRO A 170 3.09 -0.14 -13.28
CA PRO A 170 2.54 0.88 -14.18
C PRO A 170 3.65 1.57 -15.00
N VAL A 171 3.40 1.78 -16.29
CA VAL A 171 4.36 2.46 -17.17
C VAL A 171 4.36 3.98 -16.94
N PHE A 172 3.25 4.52 -16.44
CA PHE A 172 3.15 5.90 -15.97
C PHE A 172 2.10 6.02 -14.85
N ALA A 173 2.19 7.12 -14.10
CA ALA A 173 1.19 7.53 -13.12
C ALA A 173 0.95 9.04 -13.20
N VAL A 174 -0.32 9.45 -13.27
CA VAL A 174 -0.75 10.84 -13.15
C VAL A 174 -1.08 11.10 -11.69
N LEU A 175 -0.37 12.03 -11.08
CA LEU A 175 -0.50 12.43 -9.68
C LEU A 175 -0.88 13.91 -9.61
N ASP A 176 -2.17 14.20 -9.57
CA ASP A 176 -2.68 15.55 -9.35
C ASP A 176 -3.20 15.70 -7.93
N PRO A 177 -2.52 16.47 -7.06
CA PRO A 177 -2.95 16.68 -5.67
C PRO A 177 -4.39 17.20 -5.53
N VAL A 178 -4.90 17.92 -6.51
CA VAL A 178 -6.27 18.44 -6.52
C VAL A 178 -7.31 17.31 -6.48
N TYR A 179 -7.02 16.15 -7.06
CA TYR A 179 -7.92 14.99 -7.03
C TYR A 179 -8.14 14.42 -5.62
N THR A 180 -7.31 14.79 -4.66
CA THR A 180 -7.42 14.35 -3.26
C THR A 180 -8.27 15.26 -2.38
N TYR A 181 -8.66 16.45 -2.86
CA TYR A 181 -9.38 17.44 -2.04
C TYR A 181 -10.74 16.94 -1.52
N THR A 182 -11.39 16.07 -2.28
CA THR A 182 -12.72 15.53 -1.97
C THR A 182 -12.68 14.23 -1.19
N LEU A 183 -11.49 13.75 -0.81
CA LEU A 183 -11.37 12.53 -0.02
C LEU A 183 -11.97 12.71 1.38
N PRO A 184 -12.77 11.75 1.86
CA PRO A 184 -13.21 11.75 3.25
C PRO A 184 -12.00 11.77 4.22
N PRO A 185 -12.10 12.47 5.36
CA PRO A 185 -11.02 12.52 6.36
C PRO A 185 -10.47 11.16 6.76
N ARG A 186 -11.34 10.15 6.90
CA ARG A 186 -10.94 8.77 7.19
C ARG A 186 -9.97 8.19 6.14
N GLN A 187 -10.22 8.45 4.86
CA GLN A 187 -9.35 7.95 3.79
C GLN A 187 -8.01 8.69 3.75
N VAL A 188 -8.02 9.99 4.04
CA VAL A 188 -6.78 10.79 4.17
C VAL A 188 -5.93 10.26 5.33
N ALA A 189 -6.54 10.06 6.49
CA ALA A 189 -5.89 9.50 7.68
C ALA A 189 -5.31 8.11 7.40
N ASN A 190 -6.09 7.22 6.82
CA ASN A 190 -5.66 5.88 6.44
C ASN A 190 -4.47 5.92 5.47
N GLY A 191 -4.49 6.80 4.47
CA GLY A 191 -3.39 6.94 3.52
C GLY A 191 -2.09 7.40 4.16
N VAL A 192 -2.15 8.36 5.07
CA VAL A 192 -0.99 8.86 5.83
C VAL A 192 -0.41 7.76 6.73
N VAL A 193 -1.26 7.04 7.47
CA VAL A 193 -0.83 5.95 8.36
C VAL A 193 -0.23 4.80 7.56
N ASP A 194 -0.83 4.42 6.44
CA ASP A 194 -0.33 3.36 5.56
C ASP A 194 1.06 3.70 5.01
N ALA A 195 1.24 4.90 4.45
CA ALA A 195 2.54 5.37 3.97
C ALA A 195 3.60 5.45 5.08
N PHE A 196 3.19 5.84 6.29
CA PHE A 196 4.07 5.84 7.46
C PHE A 196 4.56 4.43 7.79
N VAL A 197 3.65 3.45 7.85
CA VAL A 197 3.99 2.06 8.17
C VAL A 197 4.84 1.44 7.06
N HIS A 198 4.53 1.67 5.78
CA HIS A 198 5.40 1.27 4.68
C HIS A 198 6.84 1.74 4.88
N THR A 199 7.01 3.00 5.29
CA THR A 199 8.33 3.59 5.49
C THR A 199 9.07 2.93 6.66
N VAL A 200 8.42 2.77 7.81
CA VAL A 200 9.10 2.21 9.00
C VAL A 200 9.41 0.73 8.87
N GLU A 201 8.63 -0.06 8.11
CA GLU A 201 8.94 -1.47 7.87
C GLU A 201 10.17 -1.66 6.97
N GLN A 202 10.59 -0.64 6.23
CA GLN A 202 11.84 -0.60 5.47
C GLN A 202 12.98 0.11 6.23
N TYR A 203 12.67 0.78 7.34
CA TYR A 203 13.61 1.61 8.10
C TYR A 203 13.96 1.04 9.47
N VAL A 204 12.95 0.60 10.27
CA VAL A 204 13.15 0.11 11.64
C VAL A 204 13.40 -1.41 11.61
N THR A 205 14.58 -1.80 11.15
CA THR A 205 15.05 -3.18 11.04
C THR A 205 16.37 -3.34 11.79
N TYR A 206 17.45 -3.72 11.12
CA TYR A 206 18.80 -3.73 11.68
C TYR A 206 19.78 -2.91 10.80
N PRO A 207 20.84 -2.34 11.39
CA PRO A 207 21.77 -1.47 10.68
C PRO A 207 22.59 -2.20 9.62
N VAL A 208 22.67 -1.62 8.41
CA VAL A 208 23.54 -2.05 7.31
C VAL A 208 24.33 -0.90 6.70
N ASN A 209 24.44 0.24 7.41
CA ASN A 209 25.06 1.46 6.91
C ASN A 209 24.45 2.02 5.61
N GLY A 210 23.14 1.86 5.43
CA GLY A 210 22.36 2.42 4.33
C GLY A 210 21.98 3.88 4.59
N LYS A 211 22.97 4.77 4.69
CA LYS A 211 22.77 6.17 5.16
C LYS A 211 21.83 6.96 4.27
N ILE A 212 21.87 6.78 2.96
CA ILE A 212 20.97 7.47 2.01
C ILE A 212 19.53 7.00 2.22
N GLN A 213 19.30 5.67 2.29
CA GLN A 213 17.99 5.11 2.53
C GLN A 213 17.43 5.55 3.88
N ASP A 214 18.27 5.57 4.93
CA ASP A 214 17.88 6.11 6.24
C ASP A 214 17.40 7.56 6.14
N ARG A 215 18.14 8.44 5.46
CA ARG A 215 17.77 9.84 5.29
C ARG A 215 16.50 10.03 4.46
N PHE A 216 16.33 9.25 3.40
CA PHE A 216 15.08 9.27 2.62
C PHE A 216 13.88 8.82 3.45
N ALA A 217 14.00 7.72 4.20
CA ALA A 217 12.96 7.25 5.11
C ALA A 217 12.63 8.27 6.20
N GLU A 218 13.65 8.84 6.86
CA GLU A 218 13.51 9.89 7.87
C GLU A 218 12.79 11.12 7.28
N GLY A 219 13.15 11.55 6.07
CA GLY A 219 12.49 12.67 5.37
C GLY A 219 11.02 12.41 5.06
N ILE A 220 10.67 11.20 4.62
CA ILE A 220 9.28 10.80 4.39
C ILE A 220 8.48 10.80 5.68
N LEU A 221 9.02 10.20 6.77
CA LEU A 221 8.36 10.16 8.07
C LEU A 221 8.12 11.56 8.63
N LEU A 222 9.11 12.43 8.60
CA LEU A 222 8.99 13.82 9.06
C LEU A 222 7.94 14.59 8.26
N THR A 223 7.92 14.41 6.94
CA THR A 223 6.90 15.02 6.06
C THR A 223 5.49 14.54 6.41
N LEU A 224 5.30 13.23 6.62
CA LEU A 224 3.99 12.68 6.98
C LEU A 224 3.52 13.14 8.37
N ILE A 225 4.44 13.25 9.34
CA ILE A 225 4.13 13.76 10.69
C ILE A 225 3.72 15.24 10.63
N GLU A 226 4.42 16.02 9.82
CA GLU A 226 4.16 17.45 9.68
C GLU A 226 2.89 17.75 8.87
N GLU A 227 2.74 17.13 7.71
CA GLU A 227 1.69 17.44 6.73
C GLU A 227 0.40 16.60 6.91
N GLY A 228 0.50 15.40 7.50
CA GLY A 228 -0.65 14.53 7.70
C GLY A 228 -1.80 15.20 8.48
N PRO A 229 -1.56 15.74 9.69
CA PRO A 229 -2.58 16.44 10.45
C PRO A 229 -3.11 17.69 9.73
N LYS A 230 -2.26 18.43 9.02
CA LYS A 230 -2.68 19.59 8.20
C LYS A 230 -3.60 19.17 7.06
N ALA A 231 -3.37 18.00 6.44
CA ALA A 231 -4.23 17.49 5.39
C ALA A 231 -5.68 17.21 5.84
N LEU A 232 -5.88 16.96 7.14
CA LEU A 232 -7.21 16.83 7.72
C LEU A 232 -7.85 18.20 8.04
N GLN A 233 -7.04 19.18 8.41
CA GLN A 233 -7.48 20.53 8.79
C GLN A 233 -7.69 21.45 7.58
N GLU A 234 -6.85 21.29 6.56
CA GLU A 234 -6.80 22.11 5.36
C GLU A 234 -6.94 21.24 4.09
N PRO A 235 -8.12 20.65 3.85
CA PRO A 235 -8.32 19.62 2.82
C PRO A 235 -8.03 20.09 1.39
N GLU A 236 -8.09 21.39 1.13
CA GLU A 236 -7.84 22.00 -0.19
C GLU A 236 -6.49 22.74 -0.27
N ASN A 237 -5.61 22.58 0.72
CA ASN A 237 -4.27 23.13 0.66
C ASN A 237 -3.40 22.30 -0.30
N TYR A 238 -3.07 22.88 -1.46
CA TYR A 238 -2.32 22.20 -2.50
C TYR A 238 -0.96 21.70 -2.01
N ASP A 239 -0.19 22.54 -1.32
CA ASP A 239 1.18 22.19 -0.89
C ASP A 239 1.15 21.02 0.11
N VAL A 240 0.20 21.03 1.04
CA VAL A 240 -0.01 19.95 1.99
C VAL A 240 -0.36 18.66 1.26
N ARG A 241 -1.34 18.70 0.35
CA ARG A 241 -1.77 17.51 -0.42
C ARG A 241 -0.67 17.00 -1.35
N ALA A 242 0.10 17.89 -1.95
CA ALA A 242 1.22 17.54 -2.81
C ALA A 242 2.33 16.80 -2.03
N ASN A 243 2.67 17.30 -0.83
CA ASN A 243 3.67 16.65 0.01
C ASN A 243 3.21 15.28 0.53
N VAL A 244 1.95 15.15 0.97
CA VAL A 244 1.38 13.85 1.39
C VAL A 244 1.36 12.87 0.21
N MET A 245 0.91 13.28 -0.96
CA MET A 245 0.87 12.44 -2.16
C MET A 245 2.25 11.95 -2.54
N TRP A 246 3.22 12.86 -2.61
CA TRP A 246 4.58 12.50 -2.99
C TRP A 246 5.27 11.62 -1.94
N ALA A 247 5.07 11.90 -0.65
CA ALA A 247 5.58 11.06 0.43
C ALA A 247 5.02 9.62 0.35
N ALA A 248 3.72 9.46 0.10
CA ALA A 248 3.09 8.14 -0.05
C ALA A 248 3.64 7.36 -1.24
N THR A 249 3.88 8.01 -2.38
CA THR A 249 4.52 7.40 -3.56
C THR A 249 5.94 6.94 -3.21
N GLN A 250 6.74 7.82 -2.57
CA GLN A 250 8.14 7.51 -2.21
C GLN A 250 8.24 6.43 -1.13
N ALA A 251 7.25 6.28 -0.28
CA ALA A 251 7.23 5.29 0.79
C ALA A 251 7.29 3.85 0.28
N LEU A 252 6.80 3.57 -0.94
CA LEU A 252 6.76 2.19 -1.47
C LEU A 252 7.04 2.09 -2.99
N ASN A 253 7.88 2.95 -3.53
CA ASN A 253 8.33 2.83 -4.92
C ASN A 253 9.62 1.99 -5.11
N GLY A 254 10.13 1.40 -4.04
CA GLY A 254 11.33 0.56 -4.03
C GLY A 254 12.62 1.30 -3.71
N LEU A 255 12.63 2.64 -3.71
CA LEU A 255 13.85 3.44 -3.49
C LEU A 255 14.41 3.27 -2.07
N ILE A 256 13.58 3.51 -1.05
CA ILE A 256 14.04 3.47 0.35
C ILE A 256 14.37 2.06 0.85
N GLY A 257 13.81 1.03 0.23
CA GLY A 257 14.10 -0.38 0.53
C GLY A 257 15.34 -0.94 -0.17
N ALA A 258 15.93 -0.17 -1.10
CA ALA A 258 17.05 -0.65 -1.90
C ALA A 258 18.32 -0.85 -1.04
N GLY A 259 18.78 -2.10 -0.93
CA GLY A 259 20.00 -2.46 -0.20
C GLY A 259 19.89 -2.40 1.32
N VAL A 260 18.69 -2.35 1.87
CA VAL A 260 18.40 -2.45 3.31
C VAL A 260 17.48 -3.63 3.60
N PRO A 261 17.50 -4.19 4.82
CA PRO A 261 16.54 -5.22 5.23
C PRO A 261 15.14 -4.60 5.37
N GLN A 262 14.11 -5.41 5.12
CA GLN A 262 12.70 -5.03 5.19
C GLN A 262 11.94 -6.02 6.06
N ASP A 263 11.01 -5.53 6.90
CA ASP A 263 10.28 -6.34 7.87
C ASP A 263 9.00 -6.98 7.26
N TRP A 264 8.01 -6.15 6.95
CA TRP A 264 6.69 -6.53 6.40
C TRP A 264 5.80 -7.36 7.34
N ALA A 265 6.24 -7.71 8.55
CA ALA A 265 5.43 -8.50 9.48
C ALA A 265 4.18 -7.77 9.95
N THR A 266 4.23 -6.43 10.10
CA THR A 266 3.05 -5.63 10.44
C THR A 266 1.96 -5.80 9.38
N HIS A 267 2.32 -5.76 8.10
CA HIS A 267 1.40 -5.96 6.99
C HIS A 267 0.83 -7.38 6.96
N MET A 268 1.67 -8.40 7.12
CA MET A 268 1.22 -9.79 7.07
C MET A 268 0.23 -10.11 8.20
N LEU A 269 0.53 -9.70 9.43
CA LEU A 269 -0.38 -9.84 10.57
C LEU A 269 -1.66 -9.00 10.38
N GLY A 270 -1.54 -7.80 9.83
CA GLY A 270 -2.67 -6.91 9.56
C GLY A 270 -3.62 -7.45 8.47
N HIS A 271 -3.12 -8.16 7.47
CA HIS A 271 -3.95 -8.75 6.40
C HIS A 271 -4.98 -9.74 6.96
N GLU A 272 -4.58 -10.57 7.93
CA GLU A 272 -5.50 -11.53 8.56
C GLU A 272 -6.60 -10.82 9.37
N LEU A 273 -6.25 -9.71 10.05
CA LEU A 273 -7.26 -8.88 10.74
C LEU A 273 -8.25 -8.25 9.75
N THR A 274 -7.76 -7.74 8.61
CA THR A 274 -8.64 -7.19 7.57
C THR A 274 -9.55 -8.28 7.00
N ALA A 275 -9.01 -9.44 6.66
CA ALA A 275 -9.76 -10.55 6.07
C ALA A 275 -10.86 -11.08 7.02
N MET A 276 -10.55 -11.19 8.32
CA MET A 276 -11.45 -11.75 9.31
C MET A 276 -12.48 -10.75 9.84
N HIS A 277 -12.10 -9.49 10.04
CA HIS A 277 -12.93 -8.49 10.74
C HIS A 277 -13.40 -7.33 9.87
N GLY A 278 -12.93 -7.23 8.62
CA GLY A 278 -13.31 -6.15 7.71
C GLY A 278 -12.78 -4.78 8.11
N LEU A 279 -11.75 -4.71 8.96
CA LEU A 279 -11.10 -3.44 9.31
C LEU A 279 -10.39 -2.85 8.08
N ASP A 280 -10.30 -1.51 8.03
CA ASP A 280 -9.49 -0.85 7.02
C ASP A 280 -8.01 -1.27 7.17
N HIS A 281 -7.30 -1.32 6.05
CA HIS A 281 -5.90 -1.75 6.04
C HIS A 281 -5.04 -0.95 7.04
N ALA A 282 -5.08 0.38 6.97
CA ALA A 282 -4.31 1.23 7.88
C ALA A 282 -4.67 1.05 9.36
N GLN A 283 -5.94 0.73 9.68
CA GLN A 283 -6.36 0.44 11.05
C GLN A 283 -5.63 -0.79 11.60
N THR A 284 -5.53 -1.86 10.81
CA THR A 284 -4.83 -3.07 11.23
C THR A 284 -3.33 -2.83 11.40
N LEU A 285 -2.73 -1.98 10.57
CA LEU A 285 -1.32 -1.60 10.70
C LEU A 285 -1.07 -0.80 11.99
N ALA A 286 -1.94 0.16 12.30
CA ALA A 286 -1.85 0.98 13.50
C ALA A 286 -2.00 0.16 14.79
N ILE A 287 -2.80 -0.90 14.74
CA ILE A 287 -2.98 -1.85 15.86
C ILE A 287 -1.70 -2.68 16.07
N ILE A 288 -1.15 -3.24 15.00
CA ILE A 288 -0.07 -4.24 15.09
C ILE A 288 1.30 -3.61 15.34
N LEU A 289 1.65 -2.54 14.63
CA LEU A 289 3.01 -1.98 14.63
C LEU A 289 3.59 -1.71 16.03
N PRO A 290 2.89 -1.02 16.94
CA PRO A 290 3.44 -0.73 18.28
C PRO A 290 3.65 -1.99 19.12
N ALA A 291 2.78 -2.98 19.01
CA ALA A 291 2.88 -4.26 19.72
C ALA A 291 4.06 -5.09 19.16
N LEU A 292 4.24 -5.12 17.86
CA LEU A 292 5.36 -5.77 17.18
C LEU A 292 6.69 -5.15 17.62
N TRP A 293 6.80 -3.82 17.64
CA TRP A 293 8.02 -3.15 18.08
C TRP A 293 8.36 -3.43 19.56
N ASN A 294 7.36 -3.51 20.44
CA ASN A 294 7.58 -3.90 21.81
C ASN A 294 8.09 -5.35 21.93
N GLU A 295 7.50 -6.28 21.20
CA GLU A 295 7.91 -7.69 21.21
C GLU A 295 9.33 -7.89 20.62
N LYS A 296 9.69 -7.08 19.60
CA LYS A 296 10.97 -7.20 18.88
C LYS A 296 11.99 -6.12 19.28
N ARG A 297 11.78 -5.41 20.39
CA ARG A 297 12.58 -4.23 20.78
C ARG A 297 14.07 -4.51 20.88
N ASP A 298 14.48 -5.68 21.34
CA ASP A 298 15.90 -6.00 21.55
C ASP A 298 16.63 -6.14 20.22
N ILE A 299 16.02 -6.80 19.25
CA ILE A 299 16.58 -7.00 17.90
C ILE A 299 16.58 -5.70 17.11
N LYS A 300 15.51 -4.90 17.24
CA LYS A 300 15.34 -3.61 16.55
C LYS A 300 15.96 -2.43 17.32
N ARG A 301 16.60 -2.67 18.48
CA ARG A 301 17.06 -1.63 19.43
C ARG A 301 17.83 -0.49 18.76
N ALA A 302 18.85 -0.80 17.96
CA ALA A 302 19.68 0.20 17.32
C ALA A 302 18.88 1.13 16.38
N LYS A 303 17.95 0.57 15.63
CA LYS A 303 17.11 1.33 14.69
C LYS A 303 15.96 2.04 15.40
N LEU A 304 15.41 1.49 16.47
CA LEU A 304 14.41 2.16 17.31
C LEU A 304 15.02 3.39 18.00
N LEU A 305 16.26 3.31 18.48
CA LEU A 305 16.98 4.46 19.05
C LEU A 305 17.28 5.53 18.01
N GLN A 306 17.71 5.13 16.80
CA GLN A 306 17.91 6.04 15.67
C GLN A 306 16.59 6.73 15.29
N TYR A 307 15.48 6.00 15.24
CA TYR A 307 14.14 6.49 14.98
C TYR A 307 13.67 7.47 16.07
N ALA A 308 13.89 7.13 17.34
CA ALA A 308 13.55 8.01 18.48
C ALA A 308 14.26 9.36 18.36
N GLU A 309 15.58 9.34 18.09
CA GLU A 309 16.40 10.56 17.98
C GLU A 309 16.03 11.37 16.73
N ARG A 310 16.02 10.73 15.54
CA ARG A 310 16.02 11.46 14.26
C ARG A 310 14.63 11.82 13.75
N VAL A 311 13.61 11.07 14.16
CA VAL A 311 12.23 11.33 13.75
C VAL A 311 11.46 12.07 14.84
N TRP A 312 11.65 11.70 16.10
CA TRP A 312 10.91 12.28 17.21
C TRP A 312 11.72 13.27 18.08
N ASN A 313 13.00 13.45 17.78
CA ASN A 313 13.93 14.28 18.58
C ASN A 313 13.96 13.87 20.07
N ILE A 314 13.85 12.56 20.36
CA ILE A 314 13.91 11.99 21.70
C ILE A 314 15.36 11.59 21.99
N THR A 315 16.04 12.39 22.82
CA THR A 315 17.47 12.25 23.13
C THR A 315 17.76 11.93 24.59
N ASP A 316 16.82 12.26 25.49
CA ASP A 316 17.00 12.15 26.94
C ASP A 316 16.44 10.82 27.48
N GLY A 317 17.05 10.33 28.54
CA GLY A 317 16.69 9.09 29.21
C GLY A 317 17.55 7.88 28.82
N SER A 318 17.28 6.75 29.43
CA SER A 318 17.88 5.47 29.07
C SER A 318 17.39 5.00 27.69
N ASP A 319 18.08 4.06 27.10
CA ASP A 319 17.70 3.48 25.81
C ASP A 319 16.26 2.95 25.83
N ASP A 320 15.85 2.27 26.90
CA ASP A 320 14.50 1.71 27.01
C ASP A 320 13.45 2.81 27.15
N GLU A 321 13.71 3.86 27.94
CA GLU A 321 12.81 5.01 28.04
C GLU A 321 12.66 5.74 26.70
N ARG A 322 13.74 5.89 25.94
CA ARG A 322 13.71 6.50 24.60
C ARG A 322 12.90 5.67 23.61
N ILE A 323 13.05 4.34 23.63
CA ILE A 323 12.27 3.42 22.79
C ILE A 323 10.79 3.48 23.18
N ASP A 324 10.46 3.42 24.46
CA ASP A 324 9.08 3.53 24.93
C ASP A 324 8.44 4.86 24.52
N ALA A 325 9.18 5.96 24.66
CA ALA A 325 8.72 7.27 24.23
C ALA A 325 8.48 7.37 22.71
N ALA A 326 9.33 6.75 21.89
CA ALA A 326 9.17 6.72 20.45
C ALA A 326 7.96 5.88 20.01
N ILE A 327 7.74 4.72 20.61
CA ILE A 327 6.56 3.88 20.38
C ILE A 327 5.28 4.63 20.78
N ALA A 328 5.31 5.30 21.94
CA ALA A 328 4.20 6.12 22.42
C ALA A 328 3.94 7.33 21.50
N ALA A 329 4.99 7.97 20.97
CA ALA A 329 4.85 9.07 20.00
C ALA A 329 4.19 8.60 18.70
N THR A 330 4.55 7.41 18.21
CA THR A 330 3.95 6.79 17.02
C THR A 330 2.46 6.50 17.24
N ARG A 331 2.10 5.92 18.41
CA ARG A 331 0.68 5.72 18.76
C ARG A 331 -0.09 7.03 18.77
N ARG A 332 0.43 8.05 19.45
CA ARG A 332 -0.22 9.38 19.50
C ARG A 332 -0.40 9.98 18.12
N PHE A 333 0.57 9.81 17.23
CA PHE A 333 0.44 10.29 15.86
C PHE A 333 -0.70 9.59 15.11
N PHE A 334 -0.81 8.27 15.19
CA PHE A 334 -1.91 7.54 14.56
C PHE A 334 -3.27 7.92 15.16
N GLU A 335 -3.35 8.05 16.48
CA GLU A 335 -4.56 8.49 17.19
C GLU A 335 -4.94 9.93 16.83
N GLN A 336 -3.95 10.83 16.68
CA GLN A 336 -4.15 12.20 16.19
C GLN A 336 -4.70 12.22 14.75
N MET A 337 -4.29 11.28 13.92
CA MET A 337 -4.86 11.07 12.59
C MET A 337 -6.28 10.48 12.64
N GLY A 338 -6.80 10.12 13.80
CA GLY A 338 -8.11 9.48 13.96
C GLY A 338 -8.10 7.98 13.68
N VAL A 339 -6.93 7.32 13.79
CA VAL A 339 -6.78 5.88 13.62
C VAL A 339 -6.37 5.26 14.97
N PRO A 340 -7.32 4.68 15.73
CA PRO A 340 -7.05 4.02 17.01
C PRO A 340 -6.07 2.85 16.89
N THR A 341 -5.37 2.53 17.98
CA THR A 341 -4.19 1.66 17.95
C THR A 341 -4.32 0.37 18.76
N ARG A 342 -5.54 -0.03 19.14
CA ARG A 342 -5.81 -1.26 19.90
C ARG A 342 -6.97 -2.03 19.30
N LEU A 343 -6.95 -3.36 19.44
CA LEU A 343 -8.07 -4.23 19.05
C LEU A 343 -9.36 -3.83 19.78
N SER A 344 -9.27 -3.51 21.08
CA SER A 344 -10.40 -3.09 21.89
C SER A 344 -11.10 -1.82 21.39
N ASP A 345 -10.39 -0.91 20.73
CA ASP A 345 -10.97 0.31 20.14
C ASP A 345 -11.95 -0.01 18.98
N TYR A 346 -11.82 -1.20 18.42
CA TYR A 346 -12.68 -1.73 17.35
C TYR A 346 -13.64 -2.82 17.85
N GLY A 347 -13.80 -2.97 19.17
CA GLY A 347 -14.69 -3.95 19.77
C GLY A 347 -14.18 -5.39 19.70
N LEU A 348 -12.88 -5.60 19.46
CA LEU A 348 -12.26 -6.92 19.38
C LEU A 348 -11.56 -7.26 20.72
N ASP A 349 -11.91 -8.40 21.29
CA ASP A 349 -11.42 -8.83 22.62
C ASP A 349 -10.25 -9.83 22.57
N GLY A 350 -9.82 -10.20 21.36
CA GLY A 350 -8.77 -11.20 21.15
C GLY A 350 -9.24 -12.65 21.11
N SER A 351 -10.55 -12.91 21.20
CA SER A 351 -11.11 -14.28 21.10
C SER A 351 -10.82 -14.96 19.76
N THR A 352 -10.57 -14.17 18.72
CA THR A 352 -10.27 -14.64 17.37
C THR A 352 -8.78 -14.91 17.12
N ILE A 353 -7.88 -14.63 18.06
CA ILE A 353 -6.43 -14.85 17.91
C ILE A 353 -6.09 -16.28 17.46
N PRO A 354 -6.67 -17.35 18.03
CA PRO A 354 -6.40 -18.71 17.55
C PRO A 354 -6.75 -18.91 16.06
N ALA A 355 -7.83 -18.31 15.58
CA ALA A 355 -8.24 -18.39 14.18
C ALA A 355 -7.31 -17.57 13.26
N LEU A 356 -6.83 -16.42 13.72
CA LEU A 356 -5.81 -15.62 12.99
C LEU A 356 -4.51 -16.40 12.81
N LEU A 357 -4.06 -17.09 13.88
CA LEU A 357 -2.86 -17.93 13.80
C LEU A 357 -3.03 -19.12 12.86
N ALA A 358 -4.20 -19.76 12.85
CA ALA A 358 -4.48 -20.84 11.91
C ALA A 358 -4.46 -20.34 10.45
N LYS A 359 -4.93 -19.11 10.18
CA LYS A 359 -4.83 -18.50 8.84
C LYS A 359 -3.40 -18.19 8.47
N LEU A 360 -2.59 -17.60 9.37
CA LEU A 360 -1.16 -17.39 9.13
C LEU A 360 -0.44 -18.70 8.77
N GLU A 361 -0.73 -19.78 9.50
CA GLU A 361 -0.17 -21.11 9.21
C GLU A 361 -0.60 -21.62 7.83
N ALA A 362 -1.87 -21.53 7.51
CA ALA A 362 -2.41 -21.95 6.21
C ALA A 362 -1.81 -21.17 5.03
N HIS A 363 -1.46 -19.89 5.23
CA HIS A 363 -0.82 -19.04 4.23
C HIS A 363 0.72 -19.15 4.23
N GLY A 364 1.31 -20.04 5.06
CA GLY A 364 2.76 -20.19 5.16
C GLY A 364 3.48 -19.03 5.86
N CYS A 365 2.74 -18.13 6.53
CA CYS A 365 3.26 -16.97 7.25
C CYS A 365 3.72 -17.36 8.67
N THR A 366 4.59 -18.35 8.77
CA THR A 366 5.04 -18.94 10.05
C THR A 366 6.38 -18.42 10.56
N ASN A 367 7.11 -17.66 9.72
CA ASN A 367 8.40 -17.08 10.04
C ASN A 367 8.47 -15.70 9.36
N LEU A 368 7.91 -14.67 10.01
CA LEU A 368 7.84 -13.32 9.48
C LEU A 368 9.01 -12.45 9.97
N GLY A 369 9.08 -11.23 9.43
CA GLY A 369 10.07 -10.23 9.78
C GLY A 369 11.40 -10.38 9.04
N GLU A 370 12.25 -9.37 9.15
CA GLU A 370 13.54 -9.27 8.47
C GLU A 370 14.53 -10.35 8.88
N ASN A 371 14.35 -10.98 10.06
CA ASN A 371 15.15 -12.09 10.57
C ASN A 371 14.43 -13.45 10.46
N GLN A 372 13.21 -13.48 9.94
CA GLN A 372 12.38 -14.68 9.86
C GLN A 372 12.18 -15.37 11.24
N ASP A 373 12.11 -14.57 12.30
CA ASP A 373 12.05 -15.04 13.69
C ASP A 373 10.71 -14.66 14.39
N ILE A 374 9.76 -14.11 13.65
CA ILE A 374 8.39 -13.91 14.11
C ILE A 374 7.60 -15.18 13.78
N THR A 375 7.74 -16.17 14.68
CA THR A 375 7.03 -17.45 14.63
C THR A 375 5.55 -17.27 14.99
N LEU A 376 4.73 -18.33 14.87
CA LEU A 376 3.32 -18.30 15.30
C LEU A 376 3.17 -17.95 16.79
N ASP A 377 4.10 -18.40 17.64
CA ASP A 377 4.07 -18.04 19.07
C ASP A 377 4.40 -16.55 19.29
N VAL A 378 5.33 -16.00 18.53
CA VAL A 378 5.63 -14.56 18.57
C VAL A 378 4.44 -13.76 18.01
N SER A 379 3.83 -14.20 16.91
CA SER A 379 2.61 -13.59 16.36
C SER A 379 1.47 -13.59 17.35
N ARG A 380 1.30 -14.67 18.11
CA ARG A 380 0.33 -14.74 19.22
C ARG A 380 0.57 -13.63 20.23
N ARG A 381 1.81 -13.49 20.74
CA ARG A 381 2.15 -12.46 21.74
C ARG A 381 1.95 -11.05 21.18
N ILE A 382 2.24 -10.81 19.90
CA ILE A 382 1.98 -9.52 19.24
C ILE A 382 0.47 -9.21 19.24
N TYR A 383 -0.38 -10.15 18.82
CA TYR A 383 -1.83 -9.95 18.85
C TYR A 383 -2.38 -9.76 20.27
N GLU A 384 -1.88 -10.50 21.24
CA GLU A 384 -2.25 -10.36 22.67
C GLU A 384 -1.85 -8.99 23.22
N ALA A 385 -0.66 -8.49 22.87
CA ALA A 385 -0.18 -7.17 23.27
C ALA A 385 -0.90 -6.00 22.55
N ALA A 386 -1.54 -6.27 21.44
CA ALA A 386 -2.32 -5.31 20.65
C ALA A 386 -3.77 -5.11 21.14
N ARG A 387 -4.22 -5.78 22.18
CA ARG A 387 -5.58 -5.74 22.76
C ARG A 387 -5.95 -4.42 23.41
#